data_e1efb303d7f8f5574046a2cf61966a55
#
_entry.id   e1efb303d7f8f5574046a2cf61966a55
#
_cell.length_a   1.000
_cell.length_b   1.000
_cell.length_c   1.000
_cell.angle_alpha   90.00
_cell.angle_beta   90.00
_cell.angle_gamma   90.00
#
_symmetry.space_group_name_H-M   'P 1'
#
loop_
_entity.id
_entity.type
_entity.pdbx_description
1 polymer ?
#
loop_
_entity_poly.entity_id
_entity_poly.type
_entity_poly.pdbx_seq_one_letter_code
_entity_poly.pdbx_strand_id
1 'polypeptide(L)'
;MKNRYTLFILIVSISVATLIHFPELVSLFDVFESQTLFPGMRPADVVSEVFFTFISLVILFEVNTLLFHFNQPAVKITWQKMILSLILTWILSSLLGKCFVFFHHTFDIPAIDAMVHHYLHPLRDFIITCTVSGSCYISYLIRRQQEVVIENQQLQAENILNQYEALKNQLNPHMLFNSLNTLRSLVREDQDKAQEYIQELSRVLRYTLQGNDSKSVFLKDEIEFVSAYIFLLKMRFEDNLSFDICIDNKYANYYLPPMAVQMLIELSLIHISEPTRLLSIS
;
A
#
# COMPACT_ATOMS: atom_id res chain seq x y z
N MET A 1 -3.68 -4.56 17.86
CA MET A 1 -3.79 -3.12 17.56
C MET A 1 -4.62 -2.36 18.60
N LYS A 2 -5.77 -2.87 19.08
CA LYS A 2 -6.64 -2.23 20.09
C LYS A 2 -5.87 -1.86 21.38
N ASN A 3 -5.08 -2.76 21.94
CA ASN A 3 -4.31 -2.50 23.18
C ASN A 3 -3.28 -1.36 23.06
N ARG A 4 -2.65 -1.17 21.89
CA ARG A 4 -1.68 -0.07 21.67
C ARG A 4 -2.36 1.29 21.63
N TYR A 5 -3.56 1.35 21.06
CA TYR A 5 -4.33 2.59 20.98
C TYR A 5 -4.88 3.00 22.37
N THR A 6 -5.39 2.04 23.13
CA THR A 6 -5.82 2.30 24.51
C THR A 6 -4.65 2.78 25.38
N LEU A 7 -3.48 2.16 25.24
CA LEU A 7 -2.27 2.60 25.95
C LEU A 7 -1.86 4.03 25.56
N PHE A 8 -1.94 4.37 24.27
CA PHE A 8 -1.68 5.73 23.80
C PHE A 8 -2.63 6.75 24.43
N ILE A 9 -3.95 6.47 24.45
CA ILE A 9 -4.95 7.34 25.09
C ILE A 9 -4.60 7.56 26.57
N LEU A 10 -4.29 6.50 27.30
CA LEU A 10 -3.97 6.59 28.74
C LEU A 10 -2.71 7.43 28.97
N ILE A 11 -1.64 7.19 28.20
CA ILE A 11 -0.38 7.96 28.35
C ILE A 11 -0.61 9.44 28.04
N VAL A 12 -1.28 9.76 26.93
CA VAL A 12 -1.57 11.15 26.56
C VAL A 12 -2.45 11.82 27.59
N SER A 13 -3.50 11.12 28.07
CA SER A 13 -4.44 11.68 29.05
C SER A 13 -3.74 11.98 30.39
N ILE A 14 -2.89 11.09 30.90
CA ILE A 14 -2.17 11.35 32.16
C ILE A 14 -1.14 12.47 31.99
N SER A 15 -0.41 12.49 30.87
CA SER A 15 0.59 13.52 30.60
C SER A 15 -0.04 14.91 30.47
N VAL A 16 -1.16 15.01 29.77
CA VAL A 16 -1.87 16.28 29.59
C VAL A 16 -2.54 16.74 30.89
N ALA A 17 -3.15 15.83 31.66
CA ALA A 17 -3.74 16.16 32.96
C ALA A 17 -2.67 16.70 33.92
N THR A 18 -1.51 16.07 34.01
CA THR A 18 -0.39 16.58 34.85
C THR A 18 0.18 17.89 34.34
N LEU A 19 0.27 18.09 33.01
CA LEU A 19 0.79 19.34 32.43
C LEU A 19 -0.17 20.51 32.66
N ILE A 20 -1.47 20.30 32.54
CA ILE A 20 -2.49 21.35 32.77
C ILE A 20 -2.44 21.82 34.21
N HIS A 21 -2.28 20.89 35.16
CA HIS A 21 -2.23 21.18 36.61
C HIS A 21 -0.80 21.38 37.14
N PHE A 22 0.18 21.59 36.22
CA PHE A 22 1.57 21.81 36.62
C PHE A 22 1.77 23.05 37.53
N PRO A 23 1.10 24.21 37.30
CA PRO A 23 1.21 25.37 38.19
C PRO A 23 0.75 25.06 39.62
N GLU A 24 -0.35 24.31 39.76
CA GLU A 24 -0.89 23.89 41.05
C GLU A 24 0.06 22.90 41.73
N LEU A 25 0.60 21.95 40.99
CA LEU A 25 1.58 21.00 41.50
C LEU A 25 2.84 21.70 42.03
N VAL A 26 3.36 22.70 41.30
CA VAL A 26 4.54 23.48 41.72
C VAL A 26 4.24 24.26 43.00
N SER A 27 3.04 24.83 43.16
CA SER A 27 2.65 25.59 44.34
C SER A 27 2.63 24.76 45.63
N LEU A 28 2.51 23.42 45.53
CA LEU A 28 2.56 22.53 46.68
C LEU A 28 4.00 22.33 47.24
N PHE A 29 5.02 22.61 46.46
CA PHE A 29 6.42 22.41 46.86
C PHE A 29 7.09 23.62 47.52
N ASP A 30 6.32 24.72 47.80
CA ASP A 30 6.78 25.93 48.50
C ASP A 30 8.13 26.50 48.00
N VAL A 31 8.41 26.35 46.72
CA VAL A 31 9.68 26.75 46.12
C VAL A 31 9.87 28.28 46.10
N PHE A 32 8.79 29.03 46.30
CA PHE A 32 8.78 30.51 46.34
C PHE A 32 7.96 31.03 47.53
N GLU A 33 8.63 31.19 48.66
CA GLU A 33 8.11 31.56 50.00
C GLU A 33 7.31 32.89 50.05
N SER A 34 7.19 33.67 48.97
CA SER A 34 6.58 35.01 49.05
C SER A 34 5.38 35.32 48.18
N GLN A 35 5.01 34.46 47.22
CA GLN A 35 3.81 34.68 46.37
C GLN A 35 3.30 33.32 45.82
N THR A 36 2.58 32.54 46.64
CA THR A 36 1.85 31.38 46.14
C THR A 36 0.72 31.86 45.23
N LEU A 37 0.69 31.47 43.97
CA LEU A 37 -0.39 31.71 43.01
C LEU A 37 -1.74 31.17 43.52
N PHE A 38 -1.70 30.21 44.42
CA PHE A 38 -2.87 29.53 44.99
C PHE A 38 -2.75 29.35 46.51
N PRO A 39 -3.01 30.39 47.32
CA PRO A 39 -2.90 30.33 48.77
C PRO A 39 -3.96 29.39 49.37
N GLY A 40 -3.54 28.51 50.29
CA GLY A 40 -4.44 27.61 51.05
C GLY A 40 -4.79 26.31 50.35
N MET A 41 -4.12 25.96 49.22
CA MET A 41 -4.35 24.71 48.50
C MET A 41 -3.78 23.51 49.27
N ARG A 42 -4.56 22.44 49.34
CA ARG A 42 -4.14 21.18 49.97
C ARG A 42 -3.72 20.19 48.89
N PRO A 43 -2.81 19.24 49.14
CA PRO A 43 -2.44 18.18 48.18
C PRO A 43 -3.62 17.38 47.64
N ALA A 44 -4.66 17.17 48.50
CA ALA A 44 -5.89 16.46 48.09
C ALA A 44 -6.68 17.19 47.00
N ASP A 45 -6.67 18.54 47.02
CA ASP A 45 -7.37 19.36 46.05
C ASP A 45 -6.75 19.20 44.65
N VAL A 46 -5.42 19.22 44.58
CA VAL A 46 -4.66 19.04 43.30
C VAL A 46 -4.82 17.63 42.76
N VAL A 47 -4.74 16.61 43.60
CA VAL A 47 -4.90 15.20 43.17
C VAL A 47 -6.29 14.97 42.58
N SER A 48 -7.34 15.53 43.22
CA SER A 48 -8.72 15.38 42.72
C SER A 48 -8.88 16.08 41.35
N GLU A 49 -8.34 17.28 41.15
CA GLU A 49 -8.41 17.99 39.89
C GLU A 49 -7.66 17.26 38.74
N VAL A 50 -6.44 16.75 39.00
CA VAL A 50 -5.72 15.94 38.04
C VAL A 50 -6.50 14.67 37.67
N PHE A 51 -7.11 14.00 38.65
CA PHE A 51 -7.89 12.79 38.43
C PHE A 51 -9.16 13.05 37.59
N PHE A 52 -9.91 14.09 37.90
CA PHE A 52 -11.10 14.42 37.11
C PHE A 52 -10.76 14.91 35.70
N THR A 53 -9.66 15.65 35.53
CA THR A 53 -9.15 16.05 34.21
C THR A 53 -8.70 14.83 33.40
N PHE A 54 -8.02 13.85 34.03
CA PHE A 54 -7.65 12.59 33.40
C PHE A 54 -8.88 11.80 32.92
N ILE A 55 -9.90 11.63 33.76
CA ILE A 55 -11.15 10.95 33.39
C ILE A 55 -11.83 11.67 32.23
N SER A 56 -11.92 13.02 32.27
CA SER A 56 -12.49 13.81 31.18
C SER A 56 -11.78 13.56 29.86
N LEU A 57 -10.45 13.55 29.85
CA LEU A 57 -9.65 13.30 28.67
C LEU A 57 -9.92 11.90 28.09
N VAL A 58 -9.95 10.87 28.93
CA VAL A 58 -10.25 9.49 28.49
C VAL A 58 -11.64 9.42 27.85
N ILE A 59 -12.66 9.99 28.50
CA ILE A 59 -14.03 10.03 27.95
C ILE A 59 -14.07 10.74 26.60
N LEU A 60 -13.43 11.91 26.50
CA LEU A 60 -13.40 12.70 25.27
C LEU A 60 -12.68 11.99 24.13
N PHE A 61 -11.59 11.28 24.40
CA PHE A 61 -10.90 10.44 23.42
C PHE A 61 -11.80 9.31 22.91
N GLU A 62 -12.46 8.58 23.80
CA GLU A 62 -13.35 7.47 23.43
C GLU A 62 -14.55 7.98 22.62
N VAL A 63 -15.19 9.08 23.03
CA VAL A 63 -16.32 9.69 22.32
C VAL A 63 -15.89 10.13 20.91
N ASN A 64 -14.75 10.82 20.76
CA ASN A 64 -14.24 11.22 19.45
C ASN A 64 -13.96 10.01 18.57
N THR A 65 -13.35 8.97 19.13
CA THR A 65 -13.01 7.75 18.38
C THR A 65 -14.27 7.03 17.89
N LEU A 66 -15.32 6.97 18.71
CA LEU A 66 -16.59 6.34 18.39
C LEU A 66 -17.39 7.13 17.35
N LEU A 67 -17.53 8.44 17.52
CA LEU A 67 -18.40 9.27 16.67
C LEU A 67 -17.76 9.58 15.32
N PHE A 68 -16.47 9.85 15.27
CA PHE A 68 -15.79 10.28 14.05
C PHE A 68 -14.97 9.18 13.38
N HIS A 69 -14.93 7.98 13.98
CA HIS A 69 -14.20 6.83 13.42
C HIS A 69 -12.70 7.10 13.13
N PHE A 70 -12.05 7.92 13.98
CA PHE A 70 -10.61 8.23 13.83
C PHE A 70 -9.70 7.00 13.91
N ASN A 71 -10.20 5.89 14.45
CA ASN A 71 -9.49 4.61 14.49
C ASN A 71 -9.62 3.78 13.20
N GLN A 72 -10.43 4.23 12.22
CA GLN A 72 -10.68 3.54 10.96
C GLN A 72 -10.06 4.33 9.80
N PRO A 73 -8.85 3.99 9.32
CA PRO A 73 -8.16 4.74 8.28
C PRO A 73 -8.86 4.66 6.92
N ALA A 74 -9.64 3.60 6.67
CA ALA A 74 -10.47 3.45 5.46
C ALA A 74 -11.54 4.55 5.33
N VAL A 75 -11.98 5.15 6.45
CA VAL A 75 -12.97 6.22 6.46
C VAL A 75 -12.31 7.56 6.19
N LYS A 76 -12.64 8.18 5.06
CA LYS A 76 -12.13 9.52 4.73
C LYS A 76 -12.71 10.57 5.69
N ILE A 77 -11.85 11.21 6.47
CA ILE A 77 -12.21 12.31 7.35
C ILE A 77 -12.12 13.62 6.55
N THR A 78 -13.28 14.28 6.39
CA THR A 78 -13.38 15.59 5.74
C THR A 78 -13.08 16.70 6.73
N TRP A 79 -12.69 17.90 6.24
CA TRP A 79 -12.47 19.08 7.07
C TRP A 79 -13.72 19.46 7.88
N GLN A 80 -14.92 19.23 7.37
CA GLN A 80 -16.19 19.45 8.07
C GLN A 80 -16.32 18.55 9.30
N LYS A 81 -15.94 17.26 9.20
CA LYS A 81 -15.92 16.34 10.34
C LYS A 81 -14.89 16.75 11.39
N MET A 82 -13.75 17.31 10.97
CA MET A 82 -12.75 17.86 11.90
C MET A 82 -13.31 19.04 12.69
N ILE A 83 -13.93 20.02 12.02
CA ILE A 83 -14.55 21.17 12.70
C ILE A 83 -15.65 20.72 13.63
N LEU A 84 -16.49 19.79 13.19
CA LEU A 84 -17.55 19.23 14.03
C LEU A 84 -16.98 18.50 15.27
N SER A 85 -15.88 17.76 15.10
CA SER A 85 -15.18 17.12 16.23
C SER A 85 -14.67 18.15 17.24
N LEU A 86 -14.04 19.25 16.77
CA LEU A 86 -13.58 20.34 17.65
C LEU A 86 -14.73 20.96 18.42
N ILE A 87 -15.81 21.34 17.74
CA ILE A 87 -16.98 21.99 18.37
C ILE A 87 -17.62 21.03 19.40
N LEU A 88 -17.84 19.78 19.03
CA LEU A 88 -18.46 18.79 19.90
C LEU A 88 -17.59 18.50 21.13
N THR A 89 -16.26 18.35 20.92
CA THR A 89 -15.33 18.10 22.03
C THR A 89 -15.30 19.28 22.98
N TRP A 90 -15.33 20.53 22.48
CA TRP A 90 -15.37 21.72 23.32
C TRP A 90 -16.66 21.81 24.15
N ILE A 91 -17.81 21.56 23.53
CA ILE A 91 -19.11 21.55 24.24
C ILE A 91 -19.10 20.46 25.31
N LEU A 92 -18.63 19.27 24.97
CA LEU A 92 -18.61 18.13 25.90
C LEU A 92 -17.60 18.34 27.04
N SER A 93 -16.42 18.93 26.77
CA SER A 93 -15.44 19.32 27.79
C SER A 93 -16.05 20.30 28.81
N SER A 94 -16.71 21.35 28.31
CA SER A 94 -17.37 22.35 29.15
C SER A 94 -18.54 21.73 29.99
N LEU A 95 -19.28 20.80 29.40
CA LEU A 95 -20.36 20.08 30.13
C LEU A 95 -19.78 19.20 31.23
N LEU A 96 -18.73 18.43 30.95
CA LEU A 96 -18.04 17.60 31.94
C LEU A 96 -17.46 18.45 33.07
N GLY A 97 -16.84 19.60 32.75
CA GLY A 97 -16.36 20.52 33.78
C GLY A 97 -17.46 20.98 34.74
N LYS A 98 -18.61 21.40 34.20
CA LYS A 98 -19.76 21.76 35.03
C LYS A 98 -20.31 20.58 35.87
N CYS A 99 -20.32 19.39 35.28
CA CYS A 99 -20.73 18.19 35.98
C CYS A 99 -19.81 17.88 37.19
N PHE A 100 -18.50 18.01 37.01
CA PHE A 100 -17.53 17.81 38.08
C PHE A 100 -17.62 18.87 39.16
N VAL A 101 -17.85 20.14 38.84
CA VAL A 101 -18.11 21.20 39.83
C VAL A 101 -19.33 20.84 40.66
N PHE A 102 -20.40 20.35 40.04
CA PHE A 102 -21.59 19.89 40.76
C PHE A 102 -21.27 18.70 41.69
N PHE A 103 -20.47 17.74 41.28
CA PHE A 103 -20.03 16.62 42.13
C PHE A 103 -19.18 17.11 43.31
N HIS A 104 -18.22 18.02 43.10
CA HIS A 104 -17.42 18.61 44.16
C HIS A 104 -18.29 19.24 45.23
N HIS A 105 -19.25 20.02 44.80
CA HIS A 105 -20.18 20.68 45.73
C HIS A 105 -21.14 19.73 46.47
N THR A 106 -21.60 18.67 45.77
CA THR A 106 -22.60 17.74 46.34
C THR A 106 -22.00 16.76 47.34
N PHE A 107 -20.76 16.32 47.08
CA PHE A 107 -20.08 15.29 47.85
C PHE A 107 -18.98 15.84 48.76
N ASP A 108 -18.86 17.19 48.87
CA ASP A 108 -17.84 17.87 49.66
C ASP A 108 -16.40 17.40 49.33
N ILE A 109 -16.17 17.11 48.04
CA ILE A 109 -14.87 16.68 47.54
C ILE A 109 -13.93 17.89 47.51
N PRO A 110 -12.66 17.76 47.96
CA PRO A 110 -11.70 18.86 47.89
C PRO A 110 -11.56 19.41 46.47
N ALA A 111 -11.65 20.71 46.31
CA ALA A 111 -11.50 21.43 45.05
C ALA A 111 -10.81 22.76 45.25
N ILE A 112 -10.20 23.29 44.20
CA ILE A 112 -9.58 24.62 44.16
C ILE A 112 -10.69 25.69 44.18
N ASP A 113 -10.44 26.81 44.82
CA ASP A 113 -11.42 27.89 45.04
C ASP A 113 -12.12 28.34 43.75
N ALA A 114 -13.42 28.53 43.82
CA ALA A 114 -14.33 28.82 42.70
C ALA A 114 -13.95 30.05 41.87
N MET A 115 -13.22 31.01 42.43
CA MET A 115 -12.79 32.21 41.70
C MET A 115 -11.72 31.91 40.66
N VAL A 116 -10.78 31.02 40.93
CA VAL A 116 -9.75 30.54 39.99
C VAL A 116 -10.39 29.72 38.91
N HIS A 117 -11.36 28.92 39.25
CA HIS A 117 -12.11 28.09 38.32
C HIS A 117 -12.78 28.90 37.21
N HIS A 118 -13.40 30.03 37.51
CA HIS A 118 -14.19 30.79 36.55
C HIS A 118 -13.36 31.33 35.37
N TYR A 119 -12.10 31.70 35.60
CA TYR A 119 -11.23 32.27 34.56
C TYR A 119 -10.34 31.25 33.87
N LEU A 120 -9.93 30.16 34.53
CA LEU A 120 -9.01 29.16 33.97
C LEU A 120 -9.73 28.03 33.23
N HIS A 121 -10.99 27.71 33.57
CA HIS A 121 -11.75 26.66 32.91
C HIS A 121 -11.86 26.81 31.37
N PRO A 122 -12.21 27.96 30.80
CA PRO A 122 -12.31 28.10 29.36
C PRO A 122 -10.98 27.83 28.64
N LEU A 123 -9.86 28.28 29.23
CA LEU A 123 -8.53 28.03 28.70
C LEU A 123 -8.17 26.55 28.77
N ARG A 124 -8.46 25.90 29.90
CA ARG A 124 -8.29 24.45 30.08
C ARG A 124 -9.10 23.67 29.06
N ASP A 125 -10.39 23.98 28.90
CA ASP A 125 -11.27 23.31 27.96
C ASP A 125 -10.81 23.49 26.50
N PHE A 126 -10.25 24.65 26.17
CA PHE A 126 -9.64 24.89 24.86
C PHE A 126 -8.39 24.01 24.63
N ILE A 127 -7.49 23.90 25.62
CA ILE A 127 -6.28 23.06 25.55
C ILE A 127 -6.69 21.59 25.42
N ILE A 128 -7.64 21.12 26.23
CA ILE A 128 -8.18 19.74 26.18
C ILE A 128 -8.73 19.45 24.78
N THR A 129 -9.56 20.35 24.25
CA THR A 129 -10.19 20.19 22.94
C THR A 129 -9.15 20.09 21.82
N CYS A 130 -8.18 21.00 21.79
CA CYS A 130 -7.10 20.97 20.80
C CYS A 130 -6.25 19.70 20.91
N THR A 131 -5.95 19.27 22.14
CA THR A 131 -5.13 18.09 22.37
C THR A 131 -5.86 16.81 21.95
N VAL A 132 -7.10 16.61 22.35
CA VAL A 132 -7.91 15.43 22.02
C VAL A 132 -8.13 15.35 20.51
N SER A 133 -8.71 16.39 19.92
CA SER A 133 -9.02 16.38 18.49
C SER A 133 -7.75 16.31 17.62
N GLY A 134 -6.70 17.05 17.99
CA GLY A 134 -5.40 17.00 17.30
C GLY A 134 -4.75 15.63 17.37
N SER A 135 -4.69 15.02 18.57
CA SER A 135 -4.12 13.66 18.75
C SER A 135 -4.91 12.60 17.99
N CYS A 136 -6.23 12.65 18.01
CA CYS A 136 -7.09 11.76 17.22
C CYS A 136 -6.81 11.89 15.72
N TYR A 137 -6.72 13.13 15.22
CA TYR A 137 -6.46 13.39 13.81
C TYR A 137 -5.06 12.97 13.38
N ILE A 138 -4.02 13.27 14.18
CA ILE A 138 -2.65 12.82 13.89
C ILE A 138 -2.58 11.29 13.86
N SER A 139 -3.21 10.61 14.84
CA SER A 139 -3.28 9.15 14.87
C SER A 139 -3.96 8.58 13.63
N TYR A 140 -5.02 9.21 13.15
CA TYR A 140 -5.70 8.86 11.89
C TYR A 140 -4.78 9.02 10.68
N LEU A 141 -4.06 10.17 10.56
CA LEU A 141 -3.15 10.42 9.45
C LEU A 141 -2.02 9.38 9.37
N ILE A 142 -1.41 9.06 10.54
CA ILE A 142 -0.34 8.06 10.61
C ILE A 142 -0.84 6.70 10.11
N ARG A 143 -2.02 6.26 10.55
CA ARG A 143 -2.60 4.97 10.12
C ARG A 143 -2.94 4.97 8.65
N ARG A 144 -3.53 6.04 8.15
CA ARG A 144 -3.85 6.17 6.72
C ARG A 144 -2.59 6.14 5.86
N GLN A 145 -1.53 6.82 6.29
CA GLN A 145 -0.25 6.76 5.59
C GLN A 145 0.32 5.34 5.55
N GLN A 146 0.23 4.60 6.67
CA GLN A 146 0.66 3.19 6.71
C GLN A 146 -0.14 2.31 5.75
N GLU A 147 -1.46 2.48 5.64
CA GLU A 147 -2.27 1.75 4.65
C GLU A 147 -1.85 2.05 3.22
N VAL A 148 -1.66 3.33 2.87
CA VAL A 148 -1.20 3.71 1.53
C VAL A 148 0.17 3.12 1.21
N VAL A 149 1.09 3.07 2.17
CA VAL A 149 2.41 2.43 1.98
C VAL A 149 2.26 0.94 1.72
N ILE A 150 1.43 0.23 2.50
CA ILE A 150 1.19 -1.20 2.30
C ILE A 150 0.56 -1.47 0.93
N GLU A 151 -0.46 -0.70 0.55
CA GLU A 151 -1.12 -0.83 -0.76
C GLU A 151 -0.12 -0.60 -1.91
N ASN A 152 0.73 0.43 -1.82
CA ASN A 152 1.78 0.66 -2.82
C ASN A 152 2.78 -0.49 -2.91
N GLN A 153 3.18 -1.08 -1.78
CA GLN A 153 4.07 -2.26 -1.78
C GLN A 153 3.40 -3.47 -2.42
N GLN A 154 2.10 -3.68 -2.20
CA GLN A 154 1.34 -4.77 -2.84
C GLN A 154 1.27 -4.57 -4.35
N LEU A 155 0.95 -3.34 -4.81
CA LEU A 155 0.91 -3.02 -6.24
C LEU A 155 2.28 -3.18 -6.91
N GLN A 156 3.37 -2.81 -6.24
CA GLN A 156 4.73 -3.03 -6.74
C GLN A 156 5.06 -4.53 -6.85
N ALA A 157 4.71 -5.32 -5.84
CA ALA A 157 4.92 -6.77 -5.87
C ALA A 157 4.11 -7.43 -6.99
N GLU A 158 2.85 -7.04 -7.19
CA GLU A 158 2.01 -7.52 -8.29
C GLU A 158 2.60 -7.13 -9.65
N ASN A 159 3.08 -5.89 -9.81
CA ASN A 159 3.72 -5.45 -11.05
C ASN A 159 4.98 -6.27 -11.37
N ILE A 160 5.83 -6.53 -10.36
CA ILE A 160 7.02 -7.37 -10.54
C ILE A 160 6.61 -8.80 -10.94
N LEU A 161 5.58 -9.37 -10.32
CA LEU A 161 5.07 -10.69 -10.68
C LEU A 161 4.56 -10.73 -12.11
N ASN A 162 3.78 -9.73 -12.52
CA ASN A 162 3.27 -9.62 -13.89
C ASN A 162 4.40 -9.48 -14.92
N GLN A 163 5.44 -8.70 -14.61
CA GLN A 163 6.63 -8.60 -15.46
C GLN A 163 7.39 -9.93 -15.55
N TYR A 164 7.54 -10.64 -14.41
CA TYR A 164 8.15 -11.97 -14.39
C TYR A 164 7.36 -12.98 -15.22
N GLU A 165 6.04 -13.00 -15.09
CA GLU A 165 5.18 -13.89 -15.90
C GLU A 165 5.24 -13.54 -17.39
N ALA A 166 5.23 -12.25 -17.73
CA ALA A 166 5.40 -11.80 -19.09
C ALA A 166 6.75 -12.28 -19.65
N LEU A 167 7.85 -12.07 -18.92
CA LEU A 167 9.19 -12.52 -19.31
C LEU A 167 9.27 -14.05 -19.46
N LYS A 168 8.69 -14.80 -18.51
CA LYS A 168 8.62 -16.27 -18.57
C LYS A 168 7.85 -16.75 -19.80
N ASN A 169 6.74 -16.10 -20.14
CA ASN A 169 5.91 -16.45 -21.29
C ASN A 169 6.57 -16.10 -22.63
N GLN A 170 7.49 -15.13 -22.67
CA GLN A 170 8.26 -14.79 -23.85
C GLN A 170 9.15 -15.95 -24.34
N LEU A 171 9.61 -16.80 -23.42
CA LEU A 171 10.46 -17.95 -23.78
C LEU A 171 9.68 -19.15 -24.32
N ASN A 172 8.40 -19.06 -24.62
CA ASN A 172 7.56 -20.19 -25.05
C ASN A 172 8.08 -21.55 -24.55
N PRO A 173 7.76 -21.98 -23.31
CA PRO A 173 8.39 -23.16 -22.71
C PRO A 173 8.22 -24.42 -23.56
N HIS A 174 7.08 -24.52 -24.28
CA HIS A 174 6.79 -25.64 -25.16
C HIS A 174 7.72 -25.69 -26.36
N MET A 175 8.05 -24.55 -26.99
CA MET A 175 9.03 -24.47 -28.05
C MET A 175 10.42 -24.89 -27.55
N LEU A 176 10.83 -24.42 -26.38
CA LEU A 176 12.13 -24.75 -25.79
C LEU A 176 12.27 -26.24 -25.49
N PHE A 177 11.25 -26.87 -24.84
CA PHE A 177 11.24 -28.32 -24.58
C PHE A 177 11.29 -29.14 -25.88
N ASN A 178 10.53 -28.71 -26.89
CA ASN A 178 10.53 -29.39 -28.18
C ASN A 178 11.90 -29.30 -28.88
N SER A 179 12.51 -28.09 -28.85
CA SER A 179 13.84 -27.86 -29.42
C SER A 179 14.91 -28.69 -28.74
N LEU A 180 14.88 -28.83 -27.41
CA LEU A 180 15.79 -29.67 -26.66
C LEU A 180 15.60 -31.16 -26.95
N ASN A 181 14.36 -31.64 -27.17
CA ASN A 181 14.09 -33.00 -27.56
C ASN A 181 14.61 -33.33 -28.96
N THR A 182 14.39 -32.44 -29.95
CA THR A 182 14.92 -32.58 -31.31
C THR A 182 16.45 -32.57 -31.28
N LEU A 183 17.08 -31.68 -30.54
CA LEU A 183 18.53 -31.63 -30.38
C LEU A 183 19.08 -32.95 -29.81
N ARG A 184 18.41 -33.53 -28.80
CA ARG A 184 18.79 -34.83 -28.21
C ARG A 184 18.79 -35.98 -29.24
N SER A 185 17.82 -35.99 -30.18
CA SER A 185 17.81 -36.92 -31.30
C SER A 185 18.99 -36.67 -32.26
N LEU A 186 19.14 -35.43 -32.72
CA LEU A 186 20.21 -35.04 -33.68
C LEU A 186 21.62 -35.33 -33.16
N VAL A 187 21.91 -35.15 -31.89
CA VAL A 187 23.20 -35.49 -31.26
C VAL A 187 23.56 -36.96 -31.42
N ARG A 188 22.55 -37.83 -31.50
CA ARG A 188 22.75 -39.29 -31.66
C ARG A 188 22.84 -39.73 -33.12
N GLU A 189 22.14 -39.01 -34.00
CA GLU A 189 21.95 -39.42 -35.40
C GLU A 189 22.94 -38.70 -36.35
N ASP A 190 23.15 -37.39 -36.13
CA ASP A 190 23.96 -36.53 -37.03
C ASP A 190 24.54 -35.35 -36.24
N GLN A 191 25.82 -35.42 -35.93
CA GLN A 191 26.50 -34.44 -35.10
C GLN A 191 26.64 -33.08 -35.77
N ASP A 192 26.81 -33.07 -37.11
CA ASP A 192 26.95 -31.84 -37.88
C ASP A 192 25.62 -31.06 -37.91
N LYS A 193 24.50 -31.78 -38.13
CA LYS A 193 23.16 -31.22 -38.05
C LYS A 193 22.80 -30.76 -36.63
N ALA A 194 23.25 -31.45 -35.59
CA ALA A 194 23.07 -31.03 -34.22
C ALA A 194 23.78 -29.68 -33.96
N GLN A 195 24.96 -29.48 -34.48
CA GLN A 195 25.70 -28.22 -34.33
C GLN A 195 25.02 -27.07 -35.06
N GLU A 196 24.55 -27.27 -36.28
CA GLU A 196 23.77 -26.28 -37.04
C GLU A 196 22.46 -25.94 -36.32
N TYR A 197 21.77 -26.95 -35.79
CA TYR A 197 20.55 -26.75 -34.99
C TYR A 197 20.78 -25.88 -33.75
N ILE A 198 21.87 -26.11 -32.99
CA ILE A 198 22.26 -25.27 -31.85
C ILE A 198 22.47 -23.83 -32.26
N GLN A 199 23.13 -23.60 -33.41
CA GLN A 199 23.42 -22.24 -33.91
C GLN A 199 22.13 -21.50 -34.25
N GLU A 200 21.21 -22.14 -34.97
CA GLU A 200 19.93 -21.53 -35.34
C GLU A 200 19.00 -21.35 -34.11
N LEU A 201 18.97 -22.31 -33.18
CA LEU A 201 18.26 -22.17 -31.92
C LEU A 201 18.77 -20.98 -31.09
N SER A 202 20.11 -20.80 -31.05
CA SER A 202 20.71 -19.64 -30.36
C SER A 202 20.33 -18.31 -31.01
N ARG A 203 20.19 -18.29 -32.34
CA ARG A 203 19.76 -17.10 -33.09
C ARG A 203 18.31 -16.75 -32.78
N VAL A 204 17.42 -17.75 -32.80
CA VAL A 204 16.00 -17.58 -32.46
C VAL A 204 15.84 -17.10 -31.02
N LEU A 205 16.49 -17.71 -30.03
CA LEU A 205 16.39 -17.31 -28.62
C LEU A 205 16.92 -15.88 -28.40
N ARG A 206 18.03 -15.52 -29.06
CA ARG A 206 18.56 -14.16 -28.95
C ARG A 206 17.59 -13.12 -29.50
N TYR A 207 16.99 -13.36 -30.66
CA TYR A 207 16.02 -12.45 -31.26
C TYR A 207 14.78 -12.32 -30.37
N THR A 208 14.24 -13.41 -29.86
CA THR A 208 13.08 -13.42 -28.96
C THR A 208 13.34 -12.62 -27.67
N LEU A 209 14.55 -12.72 -27.11
CA LEU A 209 14.91 -11.97 -25.89
C LEU A 209 15.20 -10.49 -26.14
N GLN A 210 15.75 -10.14 -27.32
CA GLN A 210 16.13 -8.75 -27.66
C GLN A 210 14.98 -7.97 -28.33
N GLY A 211 14.09 -8.65 -29.05
CA GLY A 211 13.02 -8.03 -29.85
C GLY A 211 11.97 -7.28 -29.04
N ASN A 212 11.90 -7.51 -27.74
CA ASN A 212 10.87 -6.92 -26.88
C ASN A 212 11.07 -5.45 -26.49
N ASP A 213 12.29 -4.93 -26.65
CA ASP A 213 12.57 -3.52 -26.35
C ASP A 213 12.18 -2.57 -27.51
N SER A 214 11.91 -3.12 -28.69
CA SER A 214 11.60 -2.35 -29.90
C SER A 214 10.13 -2.44 -30.26
N LYS A 215 9.44 -1.30 -30.42
CA LYS A 215 8.05 -1.25 -30.90
C LYS A 215 7.88 -1.76 -32.33
N SER A 216 8.93 -1.74 -33.14
CA SER A 216 8.94 -2.17 -34.54
C SER A 216 10.35 -2.53 -35.00
N VAL A 217 10.45 -3.45 -35.94
CA VAL A 217 11.68 -3.96 -36.55
C VAL A 217 11.57 -3.87 -38.07
N PHE A 218 12.70 -3.91 -38.79
CA PHE A 218 12.66 -3.99 -40.23
C PHE A 218 12.22 -5.38 -40.70
N LEU A 219 11.50 -5.43 -41.83
CA LEU A 219 11.04 -6.68 -42.40
C LEU A 219 12.21 -7.62 -42.70
N LYS A 220 13.35 -7.13 -43.16
CA LYS A 220 14.55 -7.94 -43.39
C LYS A 220 15.03 -8.68 -42.14
N ASP A 221 15.03 -8.00 -40.99
CA ASP A 221 15.49 -8.58 -39.72
C ASP A 221 14.52 -9.66 -39.23
N GLU A 222 13.20 -9.41 -39.38
CA GLU A 222 12.14 -10.38 -39.10
C GLU A 222 12.23 -11.62 -40.01
N ILE A 223 12.54 -11.45 -41.31
CA ILE A 223 12.69 -12.57 -42.25
C ILE A 223 13.94 -13.40 -41.93
N GLU A 224 15.03 -12.76 -41.52
CA GLU A 224 16.24 -13.48 -41.07
C GLU A 224 15.91 -14.36 -39.86
N PHE A 225 15.21 -13.80 -38.88
CA PHE A 225 14.73 -14.55 -37.73
C PHE A 225 13.76 -15.69 -38.09
N VAL A 226 12.78 -15.41 -38.97
CA VAL A 226 11.80 -16.40 -39.43
C VAL A 226 12.49 -17.55 -40.19
N SER A 227 13.54 -17.27 -40.94
CA SER A 227 14.32 -18.28 -41.64
C SER A 227 15.00 -19.25 -40.68
N ALA A 228 15.59 -18.74 -39.60
CA ALA A 228 16.13 -19.56 -38.52
C ALA A 228 15.02 -20.39 -37.81
N TYR A 229 13.87 -19.77 -37.56
CA TYR A 229 12.72 -20.46 -36.94
C TYR A 229 12.16 -21.59 -37.83
N ILE A 230 12.01 -21.36 -39.13
CA ILE A 230 11.61 -22.37 -40.12
C ILE A 230 12.60 -23.52 -40.20
N PHE A 231 13.90 -23.26 -40.10
CA PHE A 231 14.92 -24.32 -40.02
C PHE A 231 14.66 -25.24 -38.82
N LEU A 232 14.40 -24.68 -37.64
CA LEU A 232 14.06 -25.48 -36.43
C LEU A 232 12.80 -26.30 -36.64
N LEU A 233 11.78 -25.73 -37.29
CA LEU A 233 10.54 -26.47 -37.60
C LEU A 233 10.76 -27.62 -38.60
N LYS A 234 11.53 -27.41 -39.64
CA LYS A 234 11.89 -28.46 -40.62
C LYS A 234 12.62 -29.63 -39.96
N MET A 235 13.57 -29.36 -39.05
CA MET A 235 14.26 -30.38 -38.29
C MET A 235 13.34 -31.16 -37.33
N ARG A 236 12.22 -30.57 -36.88
CA ARG A 236 11.25 -31.19 -36.02
C ARG A 236 10.21 -32.01 -36.78
N PHE A 237 9.73 -31.50 -37.91
CA PHE A 237 8.62 -32.08 -38.67
C PHE A 237 9.09 -32.85 -39.90
N GLU A 238 10.40 -32.85 -40.13
CA GLU A 238 11.05 -33.52 -41.29
C GLU A 238 10.39 -33.15 -42.62
N ASP A 239 10.12 -34.11 -43.48
CA ASP A 239 9.54 -33.92 -44.81
C ASP A 239 8.03 -33.59 -44.82
N ASN A 240 7.43 -33.52 -43.64
CA ASN A 240 5.98 -33.25 -43.53
C ASN A 240 5.61 -31.74 -43.65
N LEU A 241 6.62 -30.85 -43.72
CA LEU A 241 6.41 -29.40 -43.77
C LEU A 241 7.31 -28.76 -44.84
N SER A 242 6.68 -28.07 -45.78
CA SER A 242 7.36 -27.23 -46.78
C SER A 242 7.00 -25.77 -46.60
N PHE A 243 7.97 -24.89 -46.77
CA PHE A 243 7.75 -23.43 -46.67
C PHE A 243 8.31 -22.80 -47.95
N ASP A 244 7.52 -21.90 -48.53
CA ASP A 244 7.91 -21.04 -49.62
C ASP A 244 7.82 -19.57 -49.19
N ILE A 245 8.94 -18.85 -49.24
CA ILE A 245 9.05 -17.45 -48.82
C ILE A 245 9.30 -16.59 -50.04
N CYS A 246 8.29 -15.89 -50.52
CA CYS A 246 8.34 -15.01 -51.68
C CYS A 246 8.18 -13.54 -51.23
N ILE A 247 9.30 -12.83 -51.01
CA ILE A 247 9.31 -11.42 -50.62
C ILE A 247 10.16 -10.62 -51.58
N ASP A 248 9.56 -9.55 -52.13
CA ASP A 248 10.30 -8.59 -52.99
C ASP A 248 11.21 -7.70 -52.12
N ASN A 249 12.48 -7.60 -52.49
CA ASN A 249 13.49 -6.80 -51.80
C ASN A 249 13.12 -5.34 -51.57
N LYS A 250 12.20 -4.78 -52.36
CA LYS A 250 11.71 -3.40 -52.16
C LYS A 250 11.01 -3.20 -50.81
N TYR A 251 10.51 -4.27 -50.18
CA TYR A 251 9.82 -4.23 -48.88
C TYR A 251 10.76 -4.45 -47.69
N ALA A 252 12.03 -4.77 -47.89
CA ALA A 252 12.97 -5.12 -46.82
C ALA A 252 13.11 -4.07 -45.71
N ASN A 253 12.93 -2.79 -46.03
CA ASN A 253 13.02 -1.67 -45.09
C ASN A 253 11.69 -1.20 -44.51
N TYR A 254 10.59 -1.95 -44.72
CA TYR A 254 9.30 -1.66 -44.07
C TYR A 254 9.35 -2.11 -42.61
N TYR A 255 8.59 -1.41 -41.79
CA TYR A 255 8.50 -1.69 -40.35
C TYR A 255 7.29 -2.56 -40.05
N LEU A 256 7.48 -3.53 -39.12
CA LEU A 256 6.40 -4.35 -38.55
C LEU A 256 6.66 -4.64 -37.07
N PRO A 257 5.66 -5.05 -36.30
CA PRO A 257 5.89 -5.52 -34.94
C PRO A 257 6.83 -6.74 -34.93
N PRO A 258 7.75 -6.85 -33.94
CA PRO A 258 8.61 -8.02 -33.82
C PRO A 258 7.79 -9.31 -33.62
N MET A 259 8.26 -10.42 -34.17
CA MET A 259 7.64 -11.75 -34.14
C MET A 259 6.24 -11.85 -34.80
N ALA A 260 5.84 -10.84 -35.59
CA ALA A 260 4.54 -10.84 -36.26
C ALA A 260 4.41 -11.96 -37.30
N VAL A 261 5.46 -12.23 -38.08
CA VAL A 261 5.49 -13.29 -39.09
C VAL A 261 5.56 -14.66 -38.43
N GLN A 262 6.33 -14.81 -37.33
CA GLN A 262 6.35 -16.04 -36.53
C GLN A 262 4.94 -16.39 -36.03
N MET A 263 4.22 -15.42 -35.46
CA MET A 263 2.87 -15.63 -34.95
C MET A 263 1.92 -16.16 -36.03
N LEU A 264 2.02 -15.63 -37.26
CA LEU A 264 1.22 -16.11 -38.40
C LEU A 264 1.58 -17.55 -38.77
N ILE A 265 2.86 -17.91 -38.75
CA ILE A 265 3.33 -19.28 -38.99
C ILE A 265 2.81 -20.24 -37.92
N GLU A 266 2.90 -19.88 -36.63
CA GLU A 266 2.40 -20.70 -35.53
C GLU A 266 0.88 -20.90 -35.62
N LEU A 267 0.10 -19.88 -35.89
CA LEU A 267 -1.35 -19.98 -36.12
C LEU A 267 -1.67 -20.90 -37.31
N SER A 268 -0.90 -20.81 -38.39
CA SER A 268 -1.08 -21.68 -39.55
C SER A 268 -0.75 -23.15 -39.23
N LEU A 269 0.32 -23.40 -38.46
CA LEU A 269 0.68 -24.75 -38.02
C LEU A 269 -0.39 -25.38 -37.12
N ILE A 270 -0.98 -24.64 -36.19
CA ILE A 270 -2.10 -25.10 -35.37
C ILE A 270 -3.29 -25.49 -36.28
N HIS A 271 -3.60 -24.67 -37.24
CA HIS A 271 -4.74 -24.93 -38.17
C HIS A 271 -4.52 -26.16 -39.06
N ILE A 272 -3.28 -26.41 -39.47
CA ILE A 272 -2.90 -27.60 -40.26
C ILE A 272 -2.87 -28.87 -39.39
N SER A 273 -2.41 -28.78 -38.16
CA SER A 273 -2.23 -29.91 -37.26
C SER A 273 -3.53 -30.34 -36.54
N GLU A 274 -4.55 -29.48 -36.42
CA GLU A 274 -5.85 -29.77 -35.78
C GLU A 274 -7.07 -29.62 -36.71
N PRO A 275 -7.11 -30.17 -37.93
CA PRO A 275 -8.24 -29.94 -38.84
C PRO A 275 -9.54 -30.65 -38.42
N THR A 276 -9.50 -31.53 -37.39
CA THR A 276 -10.61 -32.50 -37.12
C THR A 276 -11.32 -32.27 -35.78
N ARG A 277 -10.89 -31.33 -34.94
CA ARG A 277 -11.53 -31.15 -33.60
C ARG A 277 -12.82 -30.33 -33.63
N LEU A 278 -13.09 -29.61 -34.70
CA LEU A 278 -14.30 -28.77 -34.85
C LEU A 278 -15.52 -29.50 -35.46
N LEU A 279 -15.34 -30.73 -35.95
CA LEU A 279 -16.44 -31.51 -36.57
C LEU A 279 -17.05 -32.61 -35.68
N SER A 280 -16.59 -32.76 -34.43
CA SER A 280 -17.10 -33.76 -33.50
C SER A 280 -18.07 -33.20 -32.43
N ILE A 281 -18.60 -31.98 -32.62
CA ILE A 281 -19.70 -31.46 -31.80
C ILE A 281 -20.91 -31.25 -32.73
N SER A 282 -21.57 -32.35 -33.07
CA SER A 282 -22.94 -32.39 -33.57
C SER A 282 -23.71 -33.48 -32.86
#